data_777de1137bff2662267aee962c99e72d
#
_entry.id   777de1137bff2662267aee962c99e72d
#
_cell.length_a   1.000
_cell.length_b   1.000
_cell.length_c   1.000
_cell.angle_alpha   90.00
_cell.angle_beta   90.00
_cell.angle_gamma   90.00
#
_symmetry.space_group_name_H-M   'P 1'
#
loop_
_entity.id
_entity.type
_entity.pdbx_description
1 polymer ?
#
loop_
_entity_poly.entity_id
_entity_poly.type
_entity_poly.pdbx_seq_one_letter_code
_entity_poly.pdbx_strand_id
1 'polypeptide(L)'
;MTANAAPLDFFWFIPTHGDGSYLGSEKQQRPPEFGYFKEIAQAVDRLGFPGVLLPTGQNCEDSWITATGLATLTEKLKFLVALRPGVTLPTFAARQTAALDRLSNGRLLLNVVVGGNPTELAGDGVFLPHDERYAQAREFLTIWRGLVSGERVNFAGKHYRVENGRLDLLPLQERPPLYFGGSSDAGQDLAADLVDMYLTWGEPPAQVAEKIAAARS
;
A
#
# COMPACT_ATOMS: atom_id res chain seq x y z
N MET A 1 29.10 24.17 -0.56
CA MET A 1 28.92 22.82 -0.01
C MET A 1 27.80 22.18 -0.81
N THR A 2 28.11 21.29 -1.76
CA THR A 2 27.11 20.54 -2.50
C THR A 2 26.46 19.56 -1.52
N ALA A 3 25.18 19.79 -1.21
CA ALA A 3 24.40 18.80 -0.48
C ALA A 3 24.49 17.48 -1.25
N ASN A 4 25.03 16.45 -0.62
CA ASN A 4 25.05 15.12 -1.18
C ASN A 4 23.57 14.72 -1.31
N ALA A 5 23.04 14.72 -2.54
CA ALA A 5 21.68 14.24 -2.77
C ALA A 5 21.63 12.78 -2.33
N ALA A 6 20.64 12.45 -1.51
CA ALA A 6 20.41 11.05 -1.14
C ALA A 6 20.23 10.20 -2.41
N PRO A 7 20.74 8.98 -2.44
CA PRO A 7 20.53 8.10 -3.58
C PRO A 7 19.02 7.92 -3.83
N LEU A 8 18.64 7.87 -5.11
CA LEU A 8 17.25 7.62 -5.51
C LEU A 8 17.00 6.12 -5.55
N ASP A 9 15.91 5.69 -4.92
CA ASP A 9 15.38 4.33 -5.03
C ASP A 9 14.33 4.27 -6.14
N PHE A 10 14.45 3.29 -7.04
CA PHE A 10 13.51 3.05 -8.12
C PHE A 10 12.73 1.78 -7.86
N PHE A 11 11.41 1.90 -7.67
CA PHE A 11 10.49 0.77 -7.60
C PHE A 11 9.98 0.44 -8.99
N TRP A 12 9.88 -0.85 -9.28
CA TRP A 12 9.19 -1.32 -10.47
C TRP A 12 7.71 -1.55 -10.17
N PHE A 13 6.98 -2.02 -11.16
CA PHE A 13 5.53 -2.23 -11.08
C PHE A 13 5.20 -3.66 -11.52
N ILE A 14 4.33 -4.36 -10.78
CA ILE A 14 3.77 -5.63 -11.21
C ILE A 14 2.41 -5.35 -11.87
N PRO A 15 2.24 -5.64 -13.16
CA PRO A 15 1.03 -5.29 -13.90
C PRO A 15 -0.11 -6.27 -13.62
N THR A 16 -0.65 -6.26 -12.41
CA THR A 16 -1.71 -7.17 -11.95
C THR A 16 -3.06 -6.98 -12.67
N HIS A 17 -3.21 -5.92 -13.46
CA HIS A 17 -4.35 -5.69 -14.36
C HIS A 17 -4.04 -6.07 -15.83
N GLY A 18 -2.89 -6.68 -16.09
CA GLY A 18 -2.37 -6.90 -17.42
C GLY A 18 -1.42 -5.80 -17.87
N ASP A 19 -0.86 -5.99 -19.03
CA ASP A 19 0.13 -5.09 -19.63
C ASP A 19 -0.19 -4.83 -21.10
N GLY A 20 0.25 -3.71 -21.65
CA GLY A 20 0.03 -3.35 -23.03
C GLY A 20 1.19 -2.58 -23.64
N SER A 21 1.52 -2.88 -24.90
CA SER A 21 2.57 -2.20 -25.64
C SER A 21 2.26 -0.73 -25.94
N TYR A 22 0.97 -0.35 -25.83
CA TYR A 22 0.50 1.01 -26.13
C TYR A 22 -0.37 1.51 -24.99
N LEU A 23 0.17 2.41 -24.18
CA LEU A 23 -0.54 3.03 -23.06
C LEU A 23 -1.83 3.72 -23.55
N GLY A 24 -2.93 3.46 -22.84
CA GLY A 24 -4.24 4.04 -23.13
C GLY A 24 -4.95 3.42 -24.33
N SER A 25 -4.50 2.29 -24.87
CA SER A 25 -5.17 1.56 -25.94
C SER A 25 -5.39 0.09 -25.59
N GLU A 26 -6.40 -0.54 -26.20
CA GLU A 26 -6.67 -1.97 -26.04
C GLU A 26 -5.84 -2.86 -26.99
N LYS A 27 -4.91 -2.27 -27.75
CA LYS A 27 -4.09 -3.01 -28.71
C LYS A 27 -2.97 -3.77 -28.01
N GLN A 28 -2.82 -5.04 -28.36
CA GLN A 28 -1.76 -5.93 -27.87
C GLN A 28 -1.69 -5.97 -26.33
N GLN A 29 -2.84 -6.04 -25.70
CA GLN A 29 -2.89 -6.25 -24.26
C GLN A 29 -2.51 -7.69 -23.91
N ARG A 30 -1.65 -7.83 -22.91
CA ARG A 30 -1.35 -9.09 -22.24
C ARG A 30 -2.28 -9.22 -21.04
N PRO A 31 -3.02 -10.34 -20.90
CA PRO A 31 -3.83 -10.56 -19.71
C PRO A 31 -2.94 -10.70 -18.46
N PRO A 32 -3.49 -10.50 -17.25
CA PRO A 32 -2.76 -10.75 -16.02
C PRO A 32 -2.47 -12.25 -15.88
N GLU A 33 -1.20 -12.61 -15.90
CA GLU A 33 -0.75 -14.00 -15.78
C GLU A 33 0.37 -14.09 -14.75
N PHE A 34 0.22 -14.97 -13.76
CA PHE A 34 1.18 -15.14 -12.68
C PHE A 34 2.59 -15.51 -13.20
N GLY A 35 2.67 -16.27 -14.29
CA GLY A 35 3.95 -16.60 -14.94
C GLY A 35 4.73 -15.35 -15.35
N TYR A 36 4.06 -14.37 -15.93
CA TYR A 36 4.64 -13.10 -16.32
C TYR A 36 5.02 -12.23 -15.11
N PHE A 37 4.18 -12.18 -14.08
CA PHE A 37 4.51 -11.48 -12.84
C PHE A 37 5.78 -12.03 -12.19
N LYS A 38 5.92 -13.37 -12.18
CA LYS A 38 7.12 -14.05 -11.71
C LYS A 38 8.36 -13.64 -12.50
N GLU A 39 8.28 -13.62 -13.83
CA GLU A 39 9.40 -13.21 -14.68
C GLU A 39 9.87 -11.78 -14.39
N ILE A 40 8.90 -10.85 -14.25
CA ILE A 40 9.18 -9.45 -13.86
C ILE A 40 9.83 -9.41 -12.48
N ALA A 41 9.21 -10.01 -11.47
CA ALA A 41 9.69 -9.95 -10.10
C ALA A 41 11.12 -10.50 -9.96
N GLN A 42 11.41 -11.64 -10.60
CA GLN A 42 12.74 -12.23 -10.59
C GLN A 42 13.78 -11.40 -11.37
N ALA A 43 13.38 -10.78 -12.48
CA ALA A 43 14.26 -9.88 -13.22
C ALA A 43 14.61 -8.63 -12.40
N VAL A 44 13.62 -8.02 -11.79
CA VAL A 44 13.74 -6.82 -10.94
C VAL A 44 14.60 -7.10 -9.71
N ASP A 45 14.41 -8.26 -9.06
CA ASP A 45 15.22 -8.73 -7.93
C ASP A 45 16.71 -8.89 -8.32
N ARG A 46 16.97 -9.55 -9.46
CA ARG A 46 18.34 -9.72 -9.97
C ARG A 46 19.01 -8.40 -10.36
N LEU A 47 18.25 -7.46 -10.90
CA LEU A 47 18.76 -6.15 -11.32
C LEU A 47 18.98 -5.19 -10.15
N GLY A 48 18.60 -5.57 -8.92
CA GLY A 48 18.87 -4.80 -7.72
C GLY A 48 17.92 -3.64 -7.48
N PHE A 49 16.72 -3.68 -8.02
CA PHE A 49 15.66 -2.75 -7.63
C PHE A 49 15.24 -3.01 -6.17
N PRO A 50 15.01 -1.98 -5.35
CA PRO A 50 14.65 -2.14 -3.96
C PRO A 50 13.27 -2.77 -3.75
N GLY A 51 12.34 -2.61 -4.69
CA GLY A 51 11.00 -3.15 -4.54
C GLY A 51 10.11 -3.00 -5.77
N VAL A 52 8.92 -3.55 -5.64
CA VAL A 52 7.84 -3.47 -6.63
C VAL A 52 6.55 -2.98 -5.99
N LEU A 53 5.77 -2.19 -6.74
CA LEU A 53 4.41 -1.81 -6.39
C LEU A 53 3.43 -2.84 -6.95
N LEU A 54 2.50 -3.29 -6.11
CA LEU A 54 1.33 -4.10 -6.48
C LEU A 54 0.07 -3.24 -6.30
N PRO A 55 -0.60 -2.85 -7.38
CA PRO A 55 -1.81 -2.04 -7.31
C PRO A 55 -3.01 -2.85 -6.82
N THR A 56 -4.11 -2.15 -6.59
CA THR A 56 -5.43 -2.72 -6.29
C THR A 56 -6.49 -2.06 -7.14
N GLY A 57 -7.53 -2.78 -7.48
CA GLY A 57 -8.68 -2.31 -8.26
C GLY A 57 -9.51 -3.49 -8.72
N GLN A 58 -10.71 -3.21 -9.22
CA GLN A 58 -11.63 -4.26 -9.71
C GLN A 58 -11.07 -5.07 -10.89
N ASN A 59 -10.14 -4.50 -11.62
CA ASN A 59 -9.47 -5.12 -12.76
C ASN A 59 -8.08 -5.67 -12.43
N CYS A 60 -7.68 -5.66 -11.17
CA CYS A 60 -6.38 -6.17 -10.72
C CYS A 60 -6.54 -7.54 -10.06
N GLU A 61 -5.53 -8.38 -10.20
CA GLU A 61 -5.36 -9.51 -9.29
C GLU A 61 -5.12 -9.01 -7.86
N ASP A 62 -5.55 -9.79 -6.86
CA ASP A 62 -5.37 -9.41 -5.47
C ASP A 62 -3.90 -9.20 -5.12
N SER A 63 -3.58 -8.02 -4.60
CA SER A 63 -2.22 -7.59 -4.33
C SER A 63 -1.53 -8.42 -3.23
N TRP A 64 -2.28 -8.87 -2.21
CA TRP A 64 -1.74 -9.68 -1.11
C TRP A 64 -1.43 -11.11 -1.54
N ILE A 65 -2.35 -11.72 -2.27
CA ILE A 65 -2.17 -13.08 -2.81
C ILE A 65 -1.01 -13.09 -3.81
N THR A 66 -0.96 -12.11 -4.72
CA THR A 66 0.11 -11.99 -5.71
C THR A 66 1.47 -11.77 -5.04
N ALA A 67 1.56 -10.83 -4.08
CA ALA A 67 2.80 -10.58 -3.33
C ALA A 67 3.26 -11.81 -2.57
N THR A 68 2.34 -12.56 -1.95
CA THR A 68 2.65 -13.80 -1.23
C THR A 68 3.29 -14.83 -2.16
N GLY A 69 2.71 -15.03 -3.35
CA GLY A 69 3.28 -15.93 -4.35
C GLY A 69 4.67 -15.50 -4.81
N LEU A 70 4.85 -14.20 -5.13
CA LEU A 70 6.13 -13.67 -5.62
C LEU A 70 7.22 -13.63 -4.53
N ALA A 71 6.86 -13.42 -3.28
CA ALA A 71 7.80 -13.40 -2.16
C ALA A 71 8.54 -14.73 -1.98
N THR A 72 7.91 -15.85 -2.33
CA THR A 72 8.54 -17.18 -2.29
C THR A 72 9.51 -17.46 -3.45
N LEU A 73 9.51 -16.61 -4.47
CA LEU A 73 10.27 -16.76 -5.72
C LEU A 73 11.38 -15.72 -5.89
N THR A 74 11.56 -14.86 -4.89
CA THR A 74 12.53 -13.75 -4.86
C THR A 74 13.27 -13.71 -3.53
N GLU A 75 14.44 -13.08 -3.49
CA GLU A 75 15.32 -13.10 -2.30
C GLU A 75 15.35 -11.75 -1.56
N LYS A 76 15.46 -10.64 -2.28
CA LYS A 76 15.71 -9.30 -1.71
C LYS A 76 14.60 -8.31 -1.99
N LEU A 77 13.80 -8.55 -3.03
CA LEU A 77 12.79 -7.65 -3.53
C LEU A 77 11.73 -7.36 -2.46
N LYS A 78 11.51 -6.09 -2.16
CA LYS A 78 10.43 -5.63 -1.28
C LYS A 78 9.12 -5.49 -2.06
N PHE A 79 8.01 -5.68 -1.38
CA PHE A 79 6.67 -5.65 -1.96
C PHE A 79 5.86 -4.52 -1.34
N LEU A 80 5.59 -3.47 -2.13
CA LEU A 80 4.70 -2.37 -1.75
C LEU A 80 3.25 -2.78 -2.11
N VAL A 81 2.56 -3.36 -1.13
CA VAL A 81 1.26 -4.01 -1.27
C VAL A 81 0.15 -3.04 -0.93
N ALA A 82 -0.85 -2.95 -1.79
CA ALA A 82 -2.00 -2.09 -1.55
C ALA A 82 -2.84 -2.58 -0.36
N LEU A 83 -3.13 -1.66 0.56
CA LEU A 83 -4.00 -1.86 1.73
C LEU A 83 -5.19 -0.92 1.63
N ARG A 84 -6.42 -1.48 1.59
CA ARG A 84 -7.66 -0.70 1.42
C ARG A 84 -8.49 -0.67 2.70
N PRO A 85 -8.38 0.39 3.54
CA PRO A 85 -9.35 0.65 4.60
C PRO A 85 -10.77 0.75 4.04
N GLY A 86 -11.74 0.13 4.73
CA GLY A 86 -13.14 0.09 4.27
C GLY A 86 -13.51 -1.17 3.48
N VAL A 87 -12.55 -1.81 2.78
CA VAL A 87 -12.76 -3.10 2.10
C VAL A 87 -12.41 -4.27 3.01
N THR A 88 -11.43 -4.10 3.88
CA THR A 88 -11.04 -5.11 4.86
C THR A 88 -11.11 -4.58 6.30
N LEU A 89 -11.17 -5.47 7.29
CA LEU A 89 -11.14 -5.10 8.71
C LEU A 89 -9.70 -4.88 9.19
N PRO A 90 -9.45 -3.88 10.06
CA PRO A 90 -8.10 -3.57 10.55
C PRO A 90 -7.43 -4.75 11.28
N THR A 91 -8.19 -5.54 12.02
CA THR A 91 -7.69 -6.72 12.73
C THR A 91 -7.29 -7.86 11.78
N PHE A 92 -8.01 -8.01 10.67
CA PHE A 92 -7.68 -8.99 9.65
C PHE A 92 -6.44 -8.53 8.85
N ALA A 93 -6.40 -7.27 8.45
CA ALA A 93 -5.25 -6.67 7.79
C ALA A 93 -3.96 -6.79 8.63
N ALA A 94 -4.05 -6.58 9.95
CA ALA A 94 -2.91 -6.75 10.84
C ALA A 94 -2.37 -8.20 10.85
N ARG A 95 -3.26 -9.21 10.80
CA ARG A 95 -2.86 -10.62 10.66
C ARG A 95 -2.22 -10.92 9.31
N GLN A 96 -2.78 -10.39 8.22
CA GLN A 96 -2.19 -10.53 6.89
C GLN A 96 -0.80 -9.87 6.83
N THR A 97 -0.66 -8.66 7.38
CA THR A 97 0.60 -7.95 7.51
C THR A 97 1.66 -8.81 8.21
N ALA A 98 1.35 -9.29 9.40
CA ALA A 98 2.28 -10.10 10.18
C ALA A 98 2.66 -11.41 9.47
N ALA A 99 1.70 -12.06 8.80
CA ALA A 99 1.95 -13.30 8.07
C ALA A 99 2.84 -13.08 6.85
N LEU A 100 2.52 -12.10 6.00
CA LEU A 100 3.30 -11.81 4.79
C LEU A 100 4.68 -11.26 5.12
N ASP A 101 4.80 -10.44 6.16
CA ASP A 101 6.08 -9.92 6.60
C ASP A 101 7.03 -11.04 7.06
N ARG A 102 6.54 -12.01 7.84
CA ARG A 102 7.31 -13.19 8.22
C ARG A 102 7.65 -14.07 7.02
N LEU A 103 6.68 -14.35 6.15
CA LEU A 103 6.87 -15.19 4.97
C LEU A 103 7.90 -14.58 4.01
N SER A 104 7.87 -13.26 3.86
CA SER A 104 8.81 -12.52 2.99
C SER A 104 10.14 -12.21 3.67
N ASN A 105 10.35 -12.57 4.94
CA ASN A 105 11.53 -12.21 5.73
C ASN A 105 11.75 -10.69 5.84
N GLY A 106 10.71 -9.96 6.24
CA GLY A 106 10.77 -8.51 6.50
C GLY A 106 10.78 -7.64 5.24
N ARG A 107 10.20 -8.12 4.12
CA ARG A 107 10.20 -7.40 2.83
C ARG A 107 8.86 -6.74 2.48
N LEU A 108 7.93 -6.67 3.41
CA LEU A 108 6.63 -6.05 3.22
C LEU A 108 6.69 -4.53 3.42
N LEU A 109 6.11 -3.80 2.48
CA LEU A 109 5.77 -2.38 2.56
C LEU A 109 4.28 -2.25 2.25
N LEU A 110 3.59 -1.27 2.83
CA LEU A 110 2.15 -1.11 2.66
C LEU A 110 1.81 0.22 1.99
N ASN A 111 1.03 0.18 0.92
CA ASN A 111 0.48 1.35 0.27
C ASN A 111 -1.00 1.51 0.65
N VAL A 112 -1.30 2.49 1.49
CA VAL A 112 -2.68 2.75 1.94
C VAL A 112 -3.45 3.42 0.81
N VAL A 113 -4.56 2.80 0.38
CA VAL A 113 -5.40 3.27 -0.73
C VAL A 113 -6.83 3.50 -0.23
N VAL A 114 -7.22 4.74 -0.05
CA VAL A 114 -8.59 5.10 0.39
C VAL A 114 -9.61 5.01 -0.76
N GLY A 115 -9.11 5.11 -2.00
CA GLY A 115 -9.93 5.06 -3.21
C GLY A 115 -10.50 6.43 -3.61
N GLY A 116 -10.59 6.66 -4.92
CA GLY A 116 -11.06 7.93 -5.50
C GLY A 116 -12.18 7.78 -6.53
N ASN A 117 -12.38 6.60 -7.11
CA ASN A 117 -13.40 6.37 -8.11
C ASN A 117 -14.72 5.92 -7.46
N PRO A 118 -15.81 6.71 -7.54
CA PRO A 118 -17.07 6.37 -6.88
C PRO A 118 -17.71 5.07 -7.39
N THR A 119 -17.56 4.77 -8.69
CA THR A 119 -18.13 3.55 -9.29
C THR A 119 -17.41 2.31 -8.76
N GLU A 120 -16.09 2.35 -8.69
CA GLU A 120 -15.28 1.26 -8.14
C GLU A 120 -15.58 1.06 -6.65
N LEU A 121 -15.63 2.16 -5.88
CA LEU A 121 -15.96 2.11 -4.46
C LEU A 121 -17.33 1.48 -4.20
N ALA A 122 -18.34 1.87 -4.98
CA ALA A 122 -19.67 1.28 -4.89
C ALA A 122 -19.69 -0.21 -5.26
N GLY A 123 -18.89 -0.61 -6.26
CA GLY A 123 -18.68 -2.01 -6.62
C GLY A 123 -18.03 -2.85 -5.52
N ASP A 124 -17.17 -2.24 -4.71
CA ASP A 124 -16.55 -2.85 -3.52
C ASP A 124 -17.40 -2.73 -2.25
N GLY A 125 -18.62 -2.18 -2.33
CA GLY A 125 -19.52 -2.01 -1.19
C GLY A 125 -19.18 -0.81 -0.30
N VAL A 126 -18.36 0.13 -0.77
CA VAL A 126 -17.95 1.33 -0.03
C VAL A 126 -18.79 2.53 -0.49
N PHE A 127 -19.69 3.01 0.40
CA PHE A 127 -20.63 4.09 0.11
C PHE A 127 -20.38 5.35 0.94
N LEU A 128 -19.32 5.38 1.74
CA LEU A 128 -19.01 6.54 2.58
C LEU A 128 -18.61 7.75 1.73
N PRO A 129 -19.02 8.96 2.10
CA PRO A 129 -18.52 10.20 1.50
C PRO A 129 -16.99 10.32 1.63
N HIS A 130 -16.42 11.20 0.81
CA HIS A 130 -14.97 11.38 0.73
C HIS A 130 -14.30 11.53 2.11
N ASP A 131 -14.68 12.51 2.90
CA ASP A 131 -14.03 12.79 4.18
C ASP A 131 -14.28 11.70 5.22
N GLU A 132 -15.46 11.07 5.17
CA GLU A 132 -15.76 9.93 6.03
C GLU A 132 -14.89 8.69 5.74
N ARG A 133 -14.48 8.49 4.49
CA ARG A 133 -13.52 7.43 4.15
C ARG A 133 -12.14 7.69 4.77
N TYR A 134 -11.72 8.94 4.85
CA TYR A 134 -10.47 9.30 5.54
C TYR A 134 -10.60 9.18 7.06
N ALA A 135 -11.74 9.54 7.64
CA ALA A 135 -12.02 9.29 9.05
C ALA A 135 -12.00 7.78 9.37
N GLN A 136 -12.63 6.97 8.52
CA GLN A 136 -12.58 5.50 8.62
C GLN A 136 -11.15 4.97 8.49
N ALA A 137 -10.36 5.47 7.53
CA ALA A 137 -8.98 5.07 7.34
C ALA A 137 -8.11 5.42 8.56
N ARG A 138 -8.35 6.55 9.21
CA ARG A 138 -7.66 6.96 10.44
C ARG A 138 -7.93 5.97 11.58
N GLU A 139 -9.19 5.61 11.83
CA GLU A 139 -9.54 4.61 12.83
C GLU A 139 -8.91 3.24 12.50
N PHE A 140 -8.97 2.85 11.21
CA PHE A 140 -8.37 1.63 10.71
C PHE A 140 -6.87 1.56 11.03
N LEU A 141 -6.11 2.59 10.64
CA LEU A 141 -4.66 2.63 10.82
C LEU A 141 -4.27 2.72 12.31
N THR A 142 -5.06 3.39 13.13
CA THR A 142 -4.85 3.43 14.59
C THR A 142 -4.96 2.02 15.19
N ILE A 143 -6.00 1.27 14.86
CA ILE A 143 -6.19 -0.11 15.32
C ILE A 143 -5.09 -1.02 14.78
N TRP A 144 -4.81 -0.94 13.46
CA TRP A 144 -3.81 -1.73 12.79
C TRP A 144 -2.42 -1.52 13.42
N ARG A 145 -2.05 -0.26 13.65
CA ARG A 145 -0.76 0.13 14.21
C ARG A 145 -0.55 -0.45 15.61
N GLY A 146 -1.52 -0.34 16.51
CA GLY A 146 -1.45 -0.93 17.83
C GLY A 146 -1.28 -2.45 17.77
N LEU A 147 -2.04 -3.12 16.90
CA LEU A 147 -1.94 -4.58 16.75
C LEU A 147 -0.58 -5.06 16.24
N VAL A 148 -0.04 -4.44 15.20
CA VAL A 148 1.26 -4.87 14.64
C VAL A 148 2.43 -4.53 15.56
N SER A 149 2.27 -3.53 16.44
CA SER A 149 3.24 -3.22 17.51
C SER A 149 3.11 -4.13 18.74
N GLY A 150 2.20 -5.11 18.73
CA GLY A 150 2.04 -6.08 19.81
C GLY A 150 1.16 -5.59 20.97
N GLU A 151 0.47 -4.47 20.81
CA GLU A 151 -0.43 -3.96 21.84
C GLU A 151 -1.73 -4.77 21.92
N ARG A 152 -2.33 -4.75 23.11
CA ARG A 152 -3.72 -5.17 23.28
C ARG A 152 -4.64 -3.97 23.00
N VAL A 153 -5.39 -4.04 21.92
CA VAL A 153 -6.22 -2.95 21.41
C VAL A 153 -7.66 -3.08 21.91
N ASN A 154 -8.13 -2.04 22.58
CA ASN A 154 -9.54 -1.78 22.83
C ASN A 154 -9.88 -0.44 22.15
N PHE A 155 -10.78 -0.45 21.19
CA PHE A 155 -11.12 0.71 20.39
C PHE A 155 -12.63 0.81 20.20
N ALA A 156 -13.20 2.00 20.38
CA ALA A 156 -14.62 2.30 20.14
C ALA A 156 -14.72 3.63 19.39
N GLY A 157 -14.69 3.56 18.06
CA GLY A 157 -14.83 4.69 17.17
C GLY A 157 -16.20 4.73 16.49
N LYS A 158 -16.30 5.59 15.50
CA LYS A 158 -17.50 5.74 14.66
C LYS A 158 -17.62 4.58 13.65
N HIS A 159 -16.51 4.11 13.11
CA HIS A 159 -16.46 3.14 12.02
C HIS A 159 -16.04 1.74 12.49
N TYR A 160 -15.25 1.67 13.55
CA TYR A 160 -14.76 0.39 14.06
C TYR A 160 -14.91 0.28 15.58
N ARG A 161 -15.17 -0.96 16.01
CA ARG A 161 -15.12 -1.35 17.41
C ARG A 161 -14.29 -2.62 17.56
N VAL A 162 -13.31 -2.60 18.44
CA VAL A 162 -12.44 -3.74 18.74
C VAL A 162 -12.37 -3.91 20.26
N GLU A 163 -12.55 -5.14 20.72
CA GLU A 163 -12.45 -5.50 22.13
C GLU A 163 -11.38 -6.58 22.29
N ASN A 164 -10.38 -6.33 23.14
CA ASN A 164 -9.28 -7.24 23.41
C ASN A 164 -8.53 -7.74 22.15
N GLY A 165 -8.47 -6.90 21.09
CA GLY A 165 -7.74 -7.20 19.88
C GLY A 165 -6.25 -7.42 20.17
N ARG A 166 -5.64 -8.49 19.60
CA ARG A 166 -4.22 -8.76 19.73
C ARG A 166 -3.72 -9.62 18.59
N LEU A 167 -2.41 -9.59 18.35
CA LEU A 167 -1.69 -10.56 17.54
C LEU A 167 -0.83 -11.43 18.44
N ASP A 168 -0.95 -12.76 18.30
CA ASP A 168 -0.05 -13.70 18.98
C ASP A 168 1.24 -13.92 18.17
N LEU A 169 1.20 -13.62 16.87
CA LEU A 169 2.33 -13.71 15.94
C LEU A 169 2.56 -12.33 15.31
N LEU A 170 3.59 -11.64 15.76
CA LEU A 170 3.95 -10.30 15.28
C LEU A 170 4.72 -10.35 13.94
N PRO A 171 4.77 -9.25 13.17
CA PRO A 171 5.67 -9.13 12.02
C PRO A 171 7.13 -9.22 12.47
N LEU A 172 8.07 -9.44 11.54
CA LEU A 172 9.51 -9.37 11.79
C LEU A 172 10.00 -7.95 11.90
N GLN A 173 9.47 -7.07 11.05
CA GLN A 173 9.71 -5.64 11.17
C GLN A 173 9.00 -5.13 12.42
N GLU A 174 9.62 -4.23 13.15
CA GLU A 174 8.96 -3.56 14.30
C GLU A 174 7.63 -2.95 13.87
N ARG A 175 7.61 -2.33 12.68
CA ARG A 175 6.43 -1.86 12.00
C ARG A 175 6.70 -1.80 10.48
N PRO A 176 5.99 -2.58 9.65
CA PRO A 176 6.08 -2.44 8.20
C PRO A 176 5.74 -1.01 7.78
N PRO A 177 6.59 -0.36 6.95
CA PRO A 177 6.40 1.03 6.56
C PRO A 177 5.10 1.26 5.79
N LEU A 178 4.41 2.36 6.14
CA LEU A 178 3.19 2.82 5.48
C LEU A 178 3.52 3.91 4.45
N TYR A 179 3.11 3.68 3.23
CA TYR A 179 3.10 4.63 2.13
C TYR A 179 1.68 5.10 1.87
N PHE A 180 1.52 6.34 1.48
CA PHE A 180 0.21 6.88 1.14
C PHE A 180 0.32 8.00 0.12
N GLY A 181 -0.58 8.00 -0.87
CA GLY A 181 -0.74 9.07 -1.86
C GLY A 181 -2.14 9.66 -1.80
N GLY A 182 -2.24 10.93 -1.51
CA GLY A 182 -3.49 11.68 -1.50
C GLY A 182 -3.23 13.17 -1.57
N SER A 183 -4.05 13.90 -2.35
CA SER A 183 -3.85 15.34 -2.59
C SER A 183 -4.90 16.22 -1.94
N SER A 184 -5.95 15.63 -1.32
CA SER A 184 -6.95 16.38 -0.56
C SER A 184 -6.43 16.74 0.83
N ASP A 185 -6.98 17.78 1.44
CA ASP A 185 -6.60 18.19 2.80
C ASP A 185 -6.74 17.03 3.79
N ALA A 186 -7.87 16.31 3.77
CA ALA A 186 -8.08 15.12 4.60
C ALA A 186 -7.03 14.02 4.36
N GLY A 187 -6.53 13.88 3.12
CA GLY A 187 -5.47 12.96 2.77
C GLY A 187 -4.11 13.41 3.30
N GLN A 188 -3.81 14.69 3.20
CA GLN A 188 -2.56 15.26 3.73
C GLN A 188 -2.50 15.18 5.26
N ASP A 189 -3.61 15.47 5.95
CA ASP A 189 -3.74 15.33 7.41
C ASP A 189 -3.54 13.87 7.86
N LEU A 190 -4.13 12.91 7.11
CA LEU A 190 -3.91 11.49 7.38
C LEU A 190 -2.44 11.10 7.22
N ALA A 191 -1.81 11.61 6.15
CA ALA A 191 -0.42 11.31 5.86
C ALA A 191 0.53 11.86 6.93
N ALA A 192 0.34 13.13 7.32
CA ALA A 192 1.18 13.79 8.33
C ALA A 192 1.20 13.04 9.67
N ASP A 193 0.03 12.50 10.08
CA ASP A 193 -0.11 11.86 11.40
C ASP A 193 0.28 10.37 11.40
N LEU A 194 0.01 9.64 10.31
CA LEU A 194 -0.02 8.18 10.35
C LEU A 194 0.81 7.49 9.27
N VAL A 195 1.55 8.21 8.43
CA VAL A 195 2.26 7.60 7.29
C VAL A 195 3.77 7.84 7.39
N ASP A 196 4.55 6.87 6.97
CA ASP A 196 6.01 6.97 6.99
C ASP A 196 6.56 7.60 5.69
N MET A 197 5.86 7.39 4.55
CA MET A 197 6.28 7.87 3.23
C MET A 197 5.09 8.44 2.45
N TYR A 198 5.19 9.72 2.09
CA TYR A 198 4.19 10.39 1.25
C TYR A 198 4.50 10.19 -0.23
N LEU A 199 3.48 9.77 -1.02
CA LEU A 199 3.57 9.56 -2.45
C LEU A 199 2.87 10.68 -3.21
N THR A 200 3.42 11.09 -4.36
CA THR A 200 2.79 11.99 -5.31
C THR A 200 2.47 11.26 -6.62
N TRP A 201 1.57 11.80 -7.42
CA TRP A 201 1.09 11.17 -8.65
C TRP A 201 1.90 11.54 -9.91
N GLY A 202 3.08 12.13 -9.74
CA GLY A 202 3.89 12.55 -10.88
C GLY A 202 3.39 13.85 -11.52
N GLU A 203 2.82 14.75 -10.71
CA GLU A 203 2.48 16.10 -11.13
C GLU A 203 3.73 16.87 -11.56
N PRO A 204 3.57 18.02 -12.27
CA PRO A 204 4.71 18.88 -12.62
C PRO A 204 5.58 19.22 -11.39
N PRO A 205 6.91 19.32 -11.52
CA PRO A 205 7.84 19.48 -10.39
C PRO A 205 7.50 20.63 -9.43
N ALA A 206 6.94 21.73 -9.92
CA ALA A 206 6.51 22.85 -9.08
C ALA A 206 5.37 22.45 -8.12
N GLN A 207 4.37 21.71 -8.61
CA GLN A 207 3.25 21.24 -7.79
C GLN A 207 3.70 20.17 -6.80
N VAL A 208 4.65 19.30 -7.17
CA VAL A 208 5.25 18.34 -6.25
C VAL A 208 6.00 19.07 -5.13
N ALA A 209 6.74 20.13 -5.46
CA ALA A 209 7.46 20.92 -4.45
C ALA A 209 6.50 21.58 -3.45
N GLU A 210 5.36 22.11 -3.89
CA GLU A 210 4.32 22.67 -3.01
C GLU A 210 3.75 21.59 -2.07
N LYS A 211 3.44 20.40 -2.58
CA LYS A 211 2.94 19.28 -1.77
C LYS A 211 3.96 18.80 -0.74
N ILE A 212 5.24 18.73 -1.13
CA ILE A 212 6.32 18.36 -0.20
C ILE A 212 6.45 19.42 0.91
N ALA A 213 6.34 20.70 0.56
CA ALA A 213 6.39 21.79 1.55
C ALA A 213 5.21 21.68 2.53
N ALA A 214 4.00 21.44 2.03
CA ALA A 214 2.81 21.26 2.87
C ALA A 214 2.91 20.03 3.78
N ALA A 215 3.41 18.90 3.27
CA ALA A 215 3.56 17.66 4.08
C ALA A 215 4.66 17.76 5.16
N ARG A 216 5.52 18.78 5.11
CA ARG A 216 6.61 19.00 6.08
C ARG A 216 6.31 20.10 7.10
N SER A 217 5.22 20.84 6.92
CA SER A 217 4.79 21.91 7.83
C SER A 217 4.01 21.36 9.02
#